data_13f363541eb24a25ed7fa791c0ef3422
#
_entry.id   13f363541eb24a25ed7fa791c0ef3422
#
_cell.length_a   1.000
_cell.length_b   1.000
_cell.length_c   1.000
_cell.angle_alpha   90.00
_cell.angle_beta   90.00
_cell.angle_gamma   90.00
#
_symmetry.space_group_name_H-M   'P 1'
#
loop_
_entity.id
_entity.type
_entity.pdbx_description
1 polymer ?
#
loop_
_entity_poly.entity_id
_entity_poly.type
_entity_poly.pdbx_seq_one_letter_code
_entity_poly.pdbx_strand_id
1 'polypeptide(L)'
;MVFKESLVRAAVIRYMKDHDFTPAAVANETLNQLARGFYWIEDLVEELDRYAQQRTAYPTFESYMPQMAKAFEHYAQNIEKYKGTFDAKRPHIVSFAEFSNDAQNVDPATKTITVHFDRELEGKGYSLTYGRNGPDYFPKITGIRYADDNRSVIMEVELEPAKKYEMVFLGLAFKSTDGIPLENYTVKFATGQEVEPSAPS
;
A
#
# COMPACT_ATOMS: atom_id res chain seq x y z
N MET A 1 5.83 21.09 8.28
CA MET A 1 5.74 20.72 6.83
C MET A 1 4.43 20.02 6.51
N VAL A 2 4.00 19.02 7.27
CA VAL A 2 2.75 18.23 7.06
C VAL A 2 1.48 19.09 6.95
N PHE A 3 1.32 20.12 7.80
CA PHE A 3 0.16 21.01 7.79
C PHE A 3 -0.10 21.67 6.42
N LYS A 4 0.91 22.38 5.87
CA LYS A 4 0.76 23.07 4.58
C LYS A 4 0.50 22.10 3.44
N GLU A 5 1.16 20.96 3.45
CA GLU A 5 1.00 19.93 2.44
C GLU A 5 -0.42 19.33 2.49
N SER A 6 -0.94 19.03 3.69
CA SER A 6 -2.31 18.54 3.87
C SER A 6 -3.34 19.52 3.30
N LEU A 7 -3.19 20.81 3.58
CA LEU A 7 -4.11 21.85 3.07
C LEU A 7 -4.13 21.90 1.55
N VAL A 8 -2.96 21.86 0.90
CA VAL A 8 -2.87 21.86 -0.57
C VAL A 8 -3.57 20.64 -1.15
N ARG A 9 -3.34 19.45 -0.58
CA ARG A 9 -3.95 18.20 -1.03
C ARG A 9 -5.47 18.19 -0.85
N ALA A 10 -5.97 18.67 0.29
CA ALA A 10 -7.40 18.81 0.54
C ALA A 10 -8.04 19.84 -0.40
N ALA A 11 -7.35 20.96 -0.66
CA ALA A 11 -7.82 21.99 -1.60
C ALA A 11 -7.92 21.44 -3.03
N VAL A 12 -7.02 20.55 -3.47
CA VAL A 12 -7.10 19.88 -4.77
C VAL A 12 -8.36 19.01 -4.84
N ILE A 13 -8.59 18.16 -3.83
CA ILE A 13 -9.78 17.30 -3.79
C ILE A 13 -11.06 18.16 -3.80
N ARG A 14 -11.08 19.24 -3.02
CA ARG A 14 -12.19 20.17 -2.99
C ARG A 14 -12.41 20.83 -4.36
N TYR A 15 -11.35 21.31 -4.99
CA TYR A 15 -11.42 21.87 -6.34
C TYR A 15 -12.04 20.87 -7.33
N MET A 16 -11.63 19.59 -7.27
CA MET A 16 -12.19 18.55 -8.11
C MET A 16 -13.70 18.37 -7.88
N LYS A 17 -14.17 18.44 -6.62
CA LYS A 17 -15.61 18.38 -6.29
C LYS A 17 -16.40 19.56 -6.87
N ASP A 18 -15.80 20.75 -6.91
CA ASP A 18 -16.44 21.98 -7.37
C ASP A 18 -16.39 22.15 -8.91
N HIS A 19 -15.60 21.35 -9.64
CA HIS A 19 -15.27 21.54 -11.07
C HIS A 19 -15.45 20.27 -11.91
N ASP A 20 -16.68 19.75 -12.01
CA ASP A 20 -17.12 18.71 -12.95
C ASP A 20 -16.23 17.44 -13.08
N PHE A 21 -15.35 17.17 -12.10
CA PHE A 21 -14.66 15.90 -12.05
C PHE A 21 -15.63 14.78 -11.66
N THR A 22 -15.45 13.60 -12.26
CA THR A 22 -16.33 12.47 -11.93
C THR A 22 -16.17 12.04 -10.47
N PRO A 23 -17.23 11.54 -9.81
CA PRO A 23 -17.13 11.01 -8.45
C PRO A 23 -16.02 9.98 -8.28
N ALA A 24 -15.78 9.15 -9.31
CA ALA A 24 -14.70 8.17 -9.34
C ALA A 24 -13.32 8.82 -9.32
N ALA A 25 -13.11 9.91 -10.05
CA ALA A 25 -11.84 10.64 -10.04
C ALA A 25 -11.57 11.28 -8.67
N VAL A 26 -12.58 11.87 -8.04
CA VAL A 26 -12.49 12.42 -6.69
C VAL A 26 -12.17 11.34 -5.66
N ALA A 27 -12.87 10.19 -5.73
CA ALA A 27 -12.62 9.05 -4.84
C ALA A 27 -11.20 8.51 -5.00
N ASN A 28 -10.72 8.35 -6.25
CA ASN A 28 -9.35 7.90 -6.52
C ASN A 28 -8.31 8.86 -5.94
N GLU A 29 -8.49 10.17 -6.09
CA GLU A 29 -7.56 11.14 -5.51
C GLU A 29 -7.58 11.08 -3.99
N THR A 30 -8.74 10.97 -3.37
CA THR A 30 -8.88 10.79 -1.92
C THR A 30 -8.13 9.54 -1.44
N LEU A 31 -8.32 8.40 -2.09
CA LEU A 31 -7.62 7.15 -1.80
C LEU A 31 -6.10 7.27 -1.96
N ASN A 32 -5.64 8.00 -2.98
CA ASN A 32 -4.23 8.28 -3.19
C ASN A 32 -3.63 9.07 -2.00
N GLN A 33 -4.37 10.03 -1.45
CA GLN A 33 -3.89 10.79 -0.29
C GLN A 33 -3.90 9.95 0.99
N LEU A 34 -4.94 9.14 1.23
CA LEU A 34 -5.00 8.18 2.34
C LEU A 34 -3.82 7.20 2.28
N ALA A 35 -3.53 6.64 1.10
CA ALA A 35 -2.41 5.72 0.87
C ALA A 35 -1.03 6.34 1.13
N ARG A 36 -0.92 7.66 0.96
CA ARG A 36 0.30 8.46 1.27
C ARG A 36 0.42 8.84 2.74
N GLY A 37 -0.54 8.45 3.59
CA GLY A 37 -0.53 8.71 5.03
C GLY A 37 -1.26 9.97 5.47
N PHE A 38 -2.01 10.64 4.58
CA PHE A 38 -2.89 11.75 4.95
C PHE A 38 -4.25 11.21 5.42
N TYR A 39 -4.26 10.45 6.50
CA TYR A 39 -5.42 9.68 6.96
C TYR A 39 -6.63 10.54 7.36
N TRP A 40 -6.43 11.83 7.64
CA TRP A 40 -7.46 12.84 7.98
C TRP A 40 -7.97 13.62 6.76
N ILE A 41 -7.58 13.23 5.54
CA ILE A 41 -7.81 14.06 4.34
C ILE A 41 -9.30 14.32 4.07
N GLU A 42 -10.16 13.34 4.34
CA GLU A 42 -11.61 13.47 4.15
C GLU A 42 -12.19 14.52 5.09
N ASP A 43 -11.86 14.45 6.39
CA ASP A 43 -12.30 15.42 7.39
C ASP A 43 -11.74 16.83 7.11
N LEU A 44 -10.51 16.90 6.57
CA LEU A 44 -9.91 18.18 6.19
C LEU A 44 -10.60 18.82 4.97
N VAL A 45 -11.04 18.01 4.02
CA VAL A 45 -11.88 18.50 2.90
C VAL A 45 -13.20 19.05 3.43
N GLU A 46 -13.86 18.35 4.36
CA GLU A 46 -15.08 18.85 5.02
C GLU A 46 -14.85 20.13 5.81
N GLU A 47 -13.67 20.27 6.46
CA GLU A 47 -13.32 21.50 7.18
C GLU A 47 -13.15 22.70 6.22
N LEU A 48 -12.59 22.47 5.04
CA LEU A 48 -12.54 23.48 3.98
C LEU A 48 -13.94 23.82 3.42
N ASP A 49 -14.85 22.84 3.37
CA ASP A 49 -16.26 23.08 3.01
C ASP A 49 -16.95 23.97 4.05
N ARG A 50 -16.71 23.70 5.35
CA ARG A 50 -17.24 24.54 6.45
C ARG A 50 -16.73 25.98 6.35
N TYR A 51 -15.44 26.18 6.08
CA TYR A 51 -14.89 27.50 5.83
C TYR A 51 -15.60 28.23 4.67
N ALA A 52 -15.81 27.53 3.56
CA ALA A 52 -16.46 28.12 2.39
C ALA A 52 -17.90 28.57 2.67
N GLN A 53 -18.64 27.81 3.50
CA GLN A 53 -19.99 28.14 3.91
C GLN A 53 -20.06 29.28 4.93
N GLN A 54 -18.98 29.56 5.64
CA GLN A 54 -18.93 30.54 6.73
C GLN A 54 -18.17 31.83 6.36
N ARG A 55 -18.10 32.19 5.07
CA ARG A 55 -17.34 33.34 4.57
C ARG A 55 -17.81 34.68 5.15
N THR A 56 -19.06 34.77 5.62
CA THR A 56 -19.56 35.97 6.30
C THR A 56 -18.91 36.15 7.68
N ALA A 57 -18.72 35.07 8.43
CA ALA A 57 -18.07 35.08 9.73
C ALA A 57 -16.51 35.10 9.61
N TYR A 58 -16.00 34.46 8.58
CA TYR A 58 -14.56 34.32 8.29
C TYR A 58 -14.26 34.79 6.87
N PRO A 59 -14.14 36.10 6.63
CA PRO A 59 -13.99 36.66 5.28
C PRO A 59 -12.67 36.22 4.59
N THR A 60 -11.64 35.91 5.37
CA THR A 60 -10.34 35.45 4.88
C THR A 60 -9.98 34.10 5.50
N PHE A 61 -9.14 33.32 4.82
CA PHE A 61 -8.64 32.06 5.39
C PHE A 61 -7.83 32.27 6.67
N GLU A 62 -7.14 33.41 6.76
CA GLU A 62 -6.40 33.80 7.97
C GLU A 62 -7.33 33.95 9.19
N SER A 63 -8.52 34.53 9.00
CA SER A 63 -9.53 34.64 10.07
C SER A 63 -10.07 33.30 10.52
N TYR A 64 -9.99 32.25 9.67
CA TYR A 64 -10.41 30.88 9.98
C TYR A 64 -9.29 30.02 10.62
N MET A 65 -8.07 30.48 10.65
CA MET A 65 -6.92 29.72 11.16
C MET A 65 -7.09 29.16 12.58
N PRO A 66 -7.75 29.84 13.54
CA PRO A 66 -8.00 29.24 14.85
C PRO A 66 -8.88 27.98 14.80
N GLN A 67 -9.84 27.89 13.87
CA GLN A 67 -10.68 26.70 13.68
C GLN A 67 -9.86 25.58 13.02
N MET A 68 -9.07 25.93 12.02
CA MET A 68 -8.16 25.02 11.35
C MET A 68 -7.14 24.41 12.32
N ALA A 69 -6.58 25.21 13.24
CA ALA A 69 -5.66 24.74 14.26
C ALA A 69 -6.32 23.68 15.18
N LYS A 70 -7.56 23.90 15.61
CA LYS A 70 -8.33 22.91 16.40
C LYS A 70 -8.58 21.63 15.64
N ALA A 71 -8.89 21.73 14.34
CA ALA A 71 -9.08 20.55 13.50
C ALA A 71 -7.79 19.70 13.43
N PHE A 72 -6.64 20.33 13.19
CA PHE A 72 -5.37 19.63 13.17
C PHE A 72 -4.94 19.06 14.51
N GLU A 73 -5.26 19.74 15.61
CA GLU A 73 -5.06 19.18 16.96
C GLU A 73 -5.88 17.90 17.15
N HIS A 74 -7.15 17.91 16.73
CA HIS A 74 -8.01 16.73 16.75
C HIS A 74 -7.44 15.60 15.89
N TYR A 75 -6.96 15.88 14.68
CA TYR A 75 -6.36 14.86 13.81
C TYR A 75 -5.12 14.24 14.44
N ALA A 76 -4.25 15.07 15.03
CA ALA A 76 -3.05 14.59 15.71
C ALA A 76 -3.37 13.68 16.89
N GLN A 77 -4.37 14.03 17.71
CA GLN A 77 -4.79 13.23 18.85
C GLN A 77 -5.45 11.89 18.46
N ASN A 78 -6.00 11.80 17.24
CA ASN A 78 -6.73 10.62 16.74
C ASN A 78 -6.02 9.89 15.60
N ILE A 79 -4.74 10.15 15.38
CA ILE A 79 -4.00 9.62 14.21
C ILE A 79 -4.05 8.09 14.12
N GLU A 80 -3.88 7.38 15.22
CA GLU A 80 -3.90 5.92 15.25
C GLU A 80 -5.30 5.37 14.88
N LYS A 81 -6.37 6.05 15.27
CA LYS A 81 -7.74 5.69 14.89
C LYS A 81 -7.94 5.87 13.38
N TYR A 82 -7.53 7.02 12.82
CA TYR A 82 -7.62 7.27 11.38
C TYR A 82 -6.84 6.23 10.57
N LYS A 83 -5.58 5.98 10.98
CA LYS A 83 -4.73 4.96 10.37
C LYS A 83 -5.38 3.58 10.44
N GLY A 84 -5.80 3.14 11.62
CA GLY A 84 -6.42 1.83 11.81
C GLY A 84 -7.71 1.65 11.01
N THR A 85 -8.53 2.70 10.87
CA THR A 85 -9.73 2.68 10.03
C THR A 85 -9.41 2.47 8.55
N PHE A 86 -8.35 3.09 8.05
CA PHE A 86 -7.91 2.90 6.67
C PHE A 86 -7.23 1.56 6.46
N ASP A 87 -6.33 1.16 7.36
CA ASP A 87 -5.60 -0.10 7.26
C ASP A 87 -6.54 -1.32 7.29
N ALA A 88 -7.63 -1.26 8.05
CA ALA A 88 -8.65 -2.32 8.06
C ALA A 88 -9.32 -2.55 6.69
N LYS A 89 -9.27 -1.56 5.80
CA LYS A 89 -9.80 -1.65 4.43
C LYS A 89 -8.77 -2.16 3.41
N ARG A 90 -7.48 -2.17 3.75
CA ARG A 90 -6.41 -2.60 2.84
C ARG A 90 -6.49 -4.10 2.56
N PRO A 91 -6.09 -4.56 1.39
CA PRO A 91 -5.74 -5.97 1.22
C PRO A 91 -4.48 -6.31 2.04
N HIS A 92 -4.38 -7.57 2.48
CA HIS A 92 -3.23 -8.07 3.23
C HIS A 92 -2.69 -9.33 2.57
N ILE A 93 -1.37 -9.48 2.57
CA ILE A 93 -0.72 -10.76 2.28
C ILE A 93 -0.92 -11.65 3.51
N VAL A 94 -1.55 -12.80 3.32
CA VAL A 94 -1.86 -13.74 4.42
C VAL A 94 -0.90 -14.91 4.48
N SER A 95 -0.35 -15.33 3.34
CA SER A 95 0.62 -16.45 3.29
C SER A 95 1.38 -16.50 1.96
N PHE A 96 2.47 -17.27 1.99
CA PHE A 96 3.13 -17.80 0.82
C PHE A 96 2.91 -19.31 0.81
N ALA A 97 2.63 -19.93 -0.33
CA ALA A 97 2.32 -21.35 -0.41
C ALA A 97 3.54 -22.22 -0.11
N GLU A 98 4.71 -21.78 -0.55
CA GLU A 98 5.94 -22.59 -0.55
C GLU A 98 6.75 -22.44 0.75
N PHE A 99 6.59 -21.34 1.48
CA PHE A 99 7.32 -21.07 2.72
C PHE A 99 6.64 -19.98 3.56
N SER A 100 7.05 -19.82 4.80
CA SER A 100 6.67 -18.68 5.64
C SER A 100 7.69 -17.53 5.52
N ASN A 101 7.27 -16.30 5.79
CA ASN A 101 8.22 -15.19 5.89
C ASN A 101 9.31 -15.52 6.92
N ASP A 102 10.56 -15.10 6.63
CA ASP A 102 11.78 -15.41 7.39
C ASP A 102 12.20 -16.90 7.43
N ALA A 103 11.64 -17.76 6.57
CA ALA A 103 12.07 -19.15 6.43
C ALA A 103 13.57 -19.26 6.07
N GLN A 104 14.28 -20.24 6.67
CA GLN A 104 15.75 -20.38 6.53
C GLN A 104 16.19 -21.55 5.64
N ASN A 105 15.30 -22.47 5.28
CA ASN A 105 15.64 -23.68 4.52
C ASN A 105 14.65 -23.93 3.38
N VAL A 106 14.36 -22.87 2.62
CA VAL A 106 13.54 -23.01 1.42
C VAL A 106 14.30 -23.87 0.40
N ASP A 107 13.59 -24.79 -0.23
CA ASP A 107 14.20 -25.65 -1.26
C ASP A 107 14.71 -24.76 -2.43
N PRO A 108 15.99 -24.77 -2.78
CA PRO A 108 16.52 -24.02 -3.92
C PRO A 108 15.91 -24.50 -5.26
N ALA A 109 15.35 -25.72 -5.34
CA ALA A 109 14.65 -26.21 -6.51
C ALA A 109 13.25 -25.59 -6.69
N THR A 110 12.76 -24.78 -5.75
CA THR A 110 11.48 -24.04 -5.86
C THR A 110 11.45 -23.20 -7.14
N LYS A 111 10.45 -23.45 -7.99
CA LYS A 111 10.30 -22.74 -9.28
C LYS A 111 9.22 -21.69 -9.25
N THR A 112 8.33 -21.74 -8.27
CA THR A 112 7.25 -20.75 -8.12
C THR A 112 7.17 -20.26 -6.67
N ILE A 113 6.79 -19.00 -6.51
CA ILE A 113 6.37 -18.43 -5.23
C ILE A 113 4.95 -17.91 -5.41
N THR A 114 4.02 -18.49 -4.66
CA THR A 114 2.61 -18.11 -4.68
C THR A 114 2.26 -17.30 -3.45
N VAL A 115 1.78 -16.08 -3.67
CA VAL A 115 1.39 -15.15 -2.61
C VAL A 115 -0.11 -15.08 -2.53
N HIS A 116 -0.68 -15.32 -1.34
CA HIS A 116 -2.12 -15.27 -1.09
C HIS A 116 -2.52 -13.97 -0.38
N PHE A 117 -3.64 -13.39 -0.83
CA PHE A 117 -4.22 -12.19 -0.25
C PHE A 117 -5.54 -12.52 0.45
N ASP A 118 -5.90 -11.73 1.47
CA ASP A 118 -7.15 -11.90 2.24
C ASP A 118 -8.41 -11.57 1.42
N ARG A 119 -8.25 -10.89 0.29
CA ARG A 119 -9.35 -10.48 -0.59
C ARG A 119 -8.94 -10.45 -2.06
N GLU A 120 -9.93 -10.33 -2.93
CA GLU A 120 -9.73 -10.17 -4.36
C GLU A 120 -9.07 -8.83 -4.68
N LEU A 121 -8.11 -8.86 -5.60
CA LEU A 121 -7.42 -7.69 -6.14
C LEU A 121 -7.99 -7.34 -7.52
N GLU A 122 -7.65 -6.15 -8.03
CA GLU A 122 -8.04 -5.72 -9.39
C GLU A 122 -7.50 -6.63 -10.51
N GLY A 123 -6.49 -7.46 -10.21
CA GLY A 123 -5.81 -8.28 -11.21
C GLY A 123 -5.02 -7.47 -12.25
N LYS A 124 -4.67 -6.23 -11.94
CA LYS A 124 -4.00 -5.29 -12.84
C LYS A 124 -2.71 -4.78 -12.21
N GLY A 125 -1.61 -4.96 -12.94
CA GLY A 125 -0.32 -4.42 -12.51
C GLY A 125 0.26 -5.16 -11.30
N TYR A 126 1.55 -5.10 -11.20
CA TYR A 126 2.35 -5.55 -10.06
C TYR A 126 3.64 -4.75 -10.03
N SER A 127 4.20 -4.56 -8.85
CA SER A 127 5.49 -3.91 -8.70
C SER A 127 6.23 -4.51 -7.52
N LEU A 128 7.42 -5.02 -7.80
CA LEU A 128 8.33 -5.61 -6.84
C LEU A 128 9.67 -4.90 -6.94
N THR A 129 10.36 -4.77 -5.81
CA THR A 129 11.69 -4.20 -5.77
C THR A 129 12.54 -4.89 -4.70
N TYR A 130 13.84 -4.65 -4.72
CA TYR A 130 14.73 -5.09 -3.66
C TYR A 130 14.49 -4.28 -2.37
N GLY A 131 14.78 -4.90 -1.24
CA GLY A 131 14.72 -4.27 0.07
C GLY A 131 16.02 -3.56 0.46
N ARG A 132 16.23 -3.40 1.76
CA ARG A 132 17.39 -2.66 2.31
C ARG A 132 18.73 -3.34 2.05
N ASN A 133 18.72 -4.66 1.83
CA ASN A 133 19.95 -5.43 1.56
C ASN A 133 20.46 -5.24 0.13
N GLY A 134 19.68 -4.63 -0.76
CA GLY A 134 20.09 -4.30 -2.12
C GLY A 134 19.72 -5.35 -3.17
N PRO A 135 20.09 -5.11 -4.43
CA PRO A 135 19.63 -5.91 -5.57
C PRO A 135 20.15 -7.36 -5.55
N ASP A 136 21.29 -7.64 -4.95
CA ASP A 136 21.85 -9.01 -4.88
C ASP A 136 20.99 -9.98 -4.07
N TYR A 137 20.13 -9.44 -3.20
CA TYR A 137 19.15 -10.22 -2.43
C TYR A 137 17.81 -10.38 -3.14
N PHE A 138 17.60 -9.73 -4.27
CA PHE A 138 16.37 -9.86 -5.02
C PHE A 138 16.36 -11.15 -5.83
N PRO A 139 15.31 -11.99 -5.73
CA PRO A 139 15.24 -13.22 -6.51
C PRO A 139 15.14 -12.93 -8.01
N LYS A 140 15.72 -13.77 -8.86
CA LYS A 140 15.51 -13.68 -10.28
C LYS A 140 14.07 -14.17 -10.59
N ILE A 141 13.21 -13.23 -10.99
CA ILE A 141 11.83 -13.47 -11.38
C ILE A 141 11.77 -13.54 -12.89
N THR A 142 11.29 -14.66 -13.43
CA THR A 142 11.20 -14.94 -14.87
C THR A 142 9.79 -14.77 -15.41
N GLY A 143 8.78 -14.81 -14.54
CA GLY A 143 7.39 -14.58 -14.85
C GLY A 143 6.59 -14.17 -13.64
N ILE A 144 5.51 -13.41 -13.85
CA ILE A 144 4.58 -13.03 -12.80
C ILE A 144 3.17 -12.92 -13.38
N ARG A 145 2.18 -13.43 -12.68
CA ARG A 145 0.78 -13.37 -13.07
C ARG A 145 -0.14 -13.47 -11.87
N TYR A 146 -1.36 -12.98 -12.02
CA TYR A 146 -2.45 -13.28 -11.10
C TYR A 146 -3.01 -14.68 -11.36
N ALA A 147 -3.51 -15.34 -10.33
CA ALA A 147 -4.37 -16.51 -10.45
C ALA A 147 -5.76 -16.07 -10.95
N ASP A 148 -6.57 -17.04 -11.43
CA ASP A 148 -7.88 -16.76 -12.05
C ASP A 148 -8.88 -16.08 -11.07
N ASP A 149 -8.71 -16.29 -9.77
CA ASP A 149 -9.54 -15.69 -8.72
C ASP A 149 -9.06 -14.30 -8.27
N ASN A 150 -7.96 -13.81 -8.81
CA ASN A 150 -7.29 -12.56 -8.42
C ASN A 150 -6.99 -12.46 -6.90
N ARG A 151 -6.98 -13.57 -6.18
CA ARG A 151 -6.61 -13.63 -4.75
C ARG A 151 -5.19 -14.13 -4.53
N SER A 152 -4.50 -14.46 -5.59
CA SER A 152 -3.11 -14.91 -5.54
C SER A 152 -2.30 -14.30 -6.67
N VAL A 153 -1.01 -14.09 -6.39
CA VAL A 153 0.01 -13.75 -7.38
C VAL A 153 1.03 -14.88 -7.42
N ILE A 154 1.29 -15.38 -8.61
CA ILE A 154 2.23 -16.48 -8.86
C ILE A 154 3.45 -15.89 -9.57
N MET A 155 4.61 -16.07 -8.96
CA MET A 155 5.91 -15.64 -9.51
C MET A 155 6.72 -16.87 -9.89
N GLU A 156 7.20 -16.91 -11.12
CA GLU A 156 8.19 -17.88 -11.56
C GLU A 156 9.57 -17.37 -11.18
N VAL A 157 10.37 -18.21 -10.49
CA VAL A 157 11.65 -17.79 -9.91
C VAL A 157 12.76 -18.78 -10.21
N GLU A 158 13.99 -18.26 -10.21
CA GLU A 158 15.21 -19.07 -10.16
C GLU A 158 15.95 -18.73 -8.86
N LEU A 159 16.10 -19.74 -7.99
CA LEU A 159 16.75 -19.60 -6.69
C LEU A 159 18.08 -20.32 -6.70
N GLU A 160 19.07 -19.74 -6.03
CA GLU A 160 20.39 -20.30 -5.80
C GLU A 160 20.45 -20.99 -4.43
N PRO A 161 21.19 -22.09 -4.24
CA PRO A 161 21.35 -22.70 -2.92
C PRO A 161 22.12 -21.81 -1.95
N ALA A 162 21.86 -21.97 -0.66
CA ALA A 162 22.51 -21.26 0.46
C ALA A 162 22.50 -19.73 0.34
N LYS A 163 21.46 -19.18 -0.27
CA LYS A 163 21.35 -17.74 -0.53
C LYS A 163 20.22 -17.10 0.25
N LYS A 164 20.41 -15.87 0.69
CA LYS A 164 19.39 -15.05 1.35
C LYS A 164 18.70 -14.16 0.32
N TYR A 165 17.39 -14.06 0.45
CA TYR A 165 16.55 -13.27 -0.42
C TYR A 165 15.72 -12.23 0.36
N GLU A 166 15.50 -11.07 -0.26
CA GLU A 166 14.64 -10.01 0.23
C GLU A 166 13.95 -9.34 -0.95
N MET A 167 12.62 -9.28 -0.93
CA MET A 167 11.84 -8.50 -1.90
C MET A 167 10.72 -7.73 -1.24
N VAL A 168 10.35 -6.61 -1.84
CA VAL A 168 9.30 -5.71 -1.37
C VAL A 168 8.18 -5.66 -2.39
N PHE A 169 6.97 -5.97 -1.95
CA PHE A 169 5.74 -5.71 -2.69
C PHE A 169 5.38 -4.23 -2.51
N LEU A 170 5.43 -3.45 -3.59
CA LEU A 170 5.05 -2.04 -3.56
C LEU A 170 3.53 -1.92 -3.62
N GLY A 171 2.94 -1.57 -2.49
CA GLY A 171 1.50 -1.68 -2.27
C GLY A 171 0.62 -0.94 -3.26
N LEU A 172 1.07 0.18 -3.81
CA LEU A 172 0.33 0.95 -4.81
C LEU A 172 0.01 0.18 -6.10
N ALA A 173 0.74 -0.89 -6.38
CA ALA A 173 0.50 -1.75 -7.54
C ALA A 173 -0.42 -2.95 -7.24
N PHE A 174 -0.72 -3.21 -5.96
CA PHE A 174 -1.58 -4.31 -5.51
C PHE A 174 -2.82 -3.72 -4.84
N LYS A 175 -3.87 -3.49 -5.62
CA LYS A 175 -5.10 -2.86 -5.15
C LYS A 175 -6.22 -3.87 -5.09
N SER A 176 -7.08 -3.74 -4.06
CA SER A 176 -8.37 -4.42 -4.01
C SER A 176 -9.30 -3.90 -5.11
N THR A 177 -10.40 -4.61 -5.37
CA THR A 177 -11.38 -4.25 -6.41
C THR A 177 -12.03 -2.89 -6.21
N ASP A 178 -12.00 -2.34 -5.00
CA ASP A 178 -12.43 -0.98 -4.65
C ASP A 178 -11.29 0.07 -4.69
N GLY A 179 -10.12 -0.30 -5.24
CA GLY A 179 -9.01 0.59 -5.50
C GLY A 179 -8.10 0.87 -4.29
N ILE A 180 -8.33 0.23 -3.14
CA ILE A 180 -7.52 0.44 -1.93
C ILE A 180 -6.21 -0.34 -2.05
N PRO A 181 -5.04 0.32 -1.95
CA PRO A 181 -3.76 -0.34 -2.12
C PRO A 181 -3.32 -1.12 -0.87
N LEU A 182 -2.59 -2.21 -1.10
CA LEU A 182 -1.82 -2.91 -0.09
C LEU A 182 -0.87 -1.94 0.64
N GLU A 183 -0.55 -2.18 1.89
CA GLU A 183 0.64 -1.59 2.51
C GLU A 183 1.90 -2.27 1.94
N ASN A 184 3.02 -1.53 1.77
CA ASN A 184 4.25 -2.15 1.31
C ASN A 184 4.62 -3.32 2.22
N TYR A 185 4.89 -4.47 1.62
CA TYR A 185 5.18 -5.71 2.35
C TYR A 185 6.56 -6.23 1.98
N THR A 186 7.39 -6.48 2.99
CA THR A 186 8.72 -7.07 2.79
C THR A 186 8.69 -8.54 3.16
N VAL A 187 9.10 -9.41 2.23
CA VAL A 187 9.33 -10.82 2.48
C VAL A 187 10.82 -11.11 2.46
N LYS A 188 11.25 -11.97 3.39
CA LYS A 188 12.62 -12.47 3.50
C LYS A 188 12.60 -13.98 3.61
N PHE A 189 13.58 -14.61 3.03
CA PHE A 189 13.80 -16.04 3.21
C PHE A 189 15.25 -16.41 2.85
N ALA A 190 15.67 -17.61 3.20
CA ALA A 190 16.93 -18.17 2.78
C ALA A 190 16.73 -19.58 2.27
N THR A 191 17.42 -19.91 1.19
CA THR A 191 17.44 -21.28 0.65
C THR A 191 18.40 -22.16 1.45
N GLY A 192 18.08 -23.45 1.52
CA GLY A 192 18.96 -24.50 2.03
C GLY A 192 20.13 -24.80 1.09
N GLN A 193 20.99 -25.73 1.50
CA GLN A 193 21.99 -26.33 0.64
C GLN A 193 21.31 -27.16 -0.45
N GLU A 194 21.98 -27.35 -1.57
CA GLU A 194 21.55 -28.27 -2.59
C GLU A 194 21.53 -29.70 -2.00
N VAL A 195 20.40 -30.39 -2.09
CA VAL A 195 20.33 -31.79 -1.66
C VAL A 195 20.90 -32.61 -2.81
N GLU A 196 22.10 -33.16 -2.65
CA GLU A 196 22.62 -34.14 -3.61
C GLU A 196 21.62 -35.31 -3.71
N PRO A 197 21.24 -35.73 -4.94
CA PRO A 197 20.40 -36.90 -5.10
C PRO A 197 21.16 -38.11 -4.50
N SER A 198 20.57 -38.76 -3.49
CA SER A 198 21.13 -39.97 -2.92
C SER A 198 21.35 -40.99 -4.06
N ALA A 199 22.59 -41.43 -4.24
CA ALA A 199 22.92 -42.44 -5.23
C ALA A 199 22.04 -43.67 -5.01
N PRO A 200 21.46 -44.28 -6.07
CA PRO A 200 20.66 -45.50 -5.95
C PRO A 200 21.57 -46.63 -5.43
N SER A 201 21.09 -47.28 -4.35
CA SER A 201 21.73 -48.47 -3.75
C SER A 201 21.69 -49.66 -4.65
#